data_983adbfddb6f5357c784ce3fe05acc0b
#
_entry.id   983adbfddb6f5357c784ce3fe05acc0b
#
_cell.length_a   1.000
_cell.length_b   1.000
_cell.length_c   1.000
_cell.angle_alpha   90.00
_cell.angle_beta   90.00
_cell.angle_gamma   90.00
#
_symmetry.space_group_name_H-M   'P 1'
#
loop_
_entity.id
_entity.type
_entity.pdbx_description
1 polymer ?
#
loop_
_entity_poly.entity_id
_entity_poly.type
_entity_poly.pdbx_seq_one_letter_code
_entity_poly.pdbx_strand_id
1 'polypeptide(L)'
;FRPDIAVITNITPDHLDRYGNKFQNYIDSKFRIIRNQRPEDYFIYGIDNMVICREIALRTPSMRMLPFTAKTAPGCTDTHIPAEGRGYERRTDNAYRTEEQAAGEAGQLVDDVTVHDYPGAFYIPAGVFRVSADGRTAMIDPSRMKIKGIHNIYNAEAAALAALAAGVSPSVVEDTLYAFTGVEHRMEPAGTVGGVEYINDSKATNVDSAWYALDSMTRPTVWIAGGTDKGNDYDVLKPLAERHVKALVCMGVDNAKLIRDFTGIVPVIYDTHSLDEAMRVCTEAAEPGDTVLLSPACASFDLFRNYEERGRLFKAAVERLKE
;
A
#
# COMPACT_ATOMS: atom_id res chain seq x y z
N PHE A 1 -25.49 6.35 -6.69
CA PHE A 1 -24.19 6.37 -7.35
C PHE A 1 -23.90 5.03 -8.02
N ARG A 2 -23.45 5.03 -9.27
CA ARG A 2 -23.00 3.88 -10.06
C ARG A 2 -21.72 4.29 -10.79
N PRO A 3 -20.56 3.76 -10.44
CA PRO A 3 -19.36 3.98 -11.22
C PRO A 3 -19.31 2.99 -12.41
N ASP A 4 -18.85 3.46 -13.57
CA ASP A 4 -18.56 2.59 -14.71
C ASP A 4 -17.31 1.73 -14.43
N ILE A 5 -16.37 2.27 -13.64
CA ILE A 5 -15.15 1.58 -13.19
C ILE A 5 -15.03 1.75 -11.68
N ALA A 6 -15.07 0.67 -10.94
CA ALA A 6 -14.82 0.63 -9.50
C ALA A 6 -13.46 -0.01 -9.19
N VAL A 7 -12.76 0.50 -8.18
CA VAL A 7 -11.46 -0.04 -7.75
C VAL A 7 -11.48 -0.29 -6.25
N ILE A 8 -11.09 -1.48 -5.82
CA ILE A 8 -10.75 -1.79 -4.42
C ILE A 8 -9.36 -2.41 -4.41
N THR A 9 -8.38 -1.66 -3.90
CA THR A 9 -6.98 -2.10 -3.89
C THR A 9 -6.70 -3.10 -2.77
N ASN A 10 -7.15 -2.78 -1.55
CA ASN A 10 -7.06 -3.64 -0.37
C ASN A 10 -8.16 -3.27 0.63
N ILE A 11 -8.40 -4.17 1.58
CA ILE A 11 -9.25 -3.93 2.76
C ILE A 11 -8.51 -4.45 3.97
N THR A 12 -8.09 -3.53 4.83
CA THR A 12 -7.48 -3.80 6.15
C THR A 12 -8.27 -3.08 7.23
N PRO A 13 -8.27 -3.54 8.49
CA PRO A 13 -9.01 -2.85 9.56
C PRO A 13 -8.55 -1.40 9.73
N ASP A 14 -9.47 -0.46 9.50
CA ASP A 14 -9.25 0.97 9.70
C ASP A 14 -10.57 1.66 10.06
N HIS A 15 -10.50 2.76 10.79
CA HIS A 15 -11.68 3.57 11.17
C HIS A 15 -12.82 2.77 11.84
N LEU A 16 -12.52 1.69 12.57
CA LEU A 16 -13.53 0.79 13.14
C LEU A 16 -14.46 1.50 14.12
N ASP A 17 -14.00 2.57 14.75
CA ASP A 17 -14.80 3.48 15.59
C ASP A 17 -16.07 3.99 14.88
N ARG A 18 -15.98 4.25 13.57
CA ARG A 18 -17.09 4.70 12.71
C ARG A 18 -18.04 3.58 12.28
N TYR A 19 -17.64 2.33 12.48
CA TYR A 19 -18.36 1.14 12.03
C TYR A 19 -18.82 0.25 13.21
N GLY A 20 -18.93 0.85 14.40
CA GLY A 20 -19.36 0.14 15.61
C GLY A 20 -18.37 -0.94 16.05
N ASN A 21 -17.08 -0.73 15.80
CA ASN A 21 -15.98 -1.66 16.06
C ASN A 21 -16.19 -3.05 15.42
N LYS A 22 -16.93 -3.11 14.29
CA LYS A 22 -17.16 -4.34 13.53
C LYS A 22 -16.53 -4.23 12.16
N PHE A 23 -15.50 -5.03 11.93
CA PHE A 23 -14.77 -5.03 10.66
C PHE A 23 -15.69 -5.36 9.46
N GLN A 24 -16.66 -6.25 9.62
CA GLN A 24 -17.62 -6.57 8.54
C GLN A 24 -18.44 -5.33 8.10
N ASN A 25 -18.82 -4.44 9.02
CA ASN A 25 -19.52 -3.20 8.64
C ASN A 25 -18.64 -2.28 7.76
N TYR A 26 -17.34 -2.23 8.04
CA TYR A 26 -16.38 -1.50 7.22
C TYR A 26 -16.25 -2.15 5.83
N ILE A 27 -16.10 -3.47 5.75
CA ILE A 27 -16.07 -4.24 4.49
C ILE A 27 -17.34 -3.97 3.67
N ASP A 28 -18.51 -4.11 4.27
CA ASP A 28 -19.79 -3.88 3.60
C ASP A 28 -19.91 -2.45 3.07
N SER A 29 -19.42 -1.48 3.83
CA SER A 29 -19.38 -0.08 3.40
C SER A 29 -18.50 0.12 2.15
N LYS A 30 -17.33 -0.53 2.07
CA LYS A 30 -16.44 -0.47 0.91
C LYS A 30 -17.07 -1.13 -0.31
N PHE A 31 -17.68 -2.28 -0.15
CA PHE A 31 -18.34 -3.01 -1.24
C PHE A 31 -19.60 -2.33 -1.79
N ARG A 32 -20.13 -1.29 -1.11
CA ARG A 32 -21.21 -0.46 -1.68
C ARG A 32 -20.82 0.20 -3.01
N ILE A 33 -19.53 0.36 -3.30
CA ILE A 33 -19.07 0.97 -4.55
C ILE A 33 -19.51 0.18 -5.79
N ILE A 34 -19.61 -1.14 -5.68
CA ILE A 34 -20.03 -2.02 -6.80
C ILE A 34 -21.51 -2.35 -6.81
N ARG A 35 -22.27 -1.91 -5.78
CA ARG A 35 -23.66 -2.34 -5.56
C ARG A 35 -24.60 -2.10 -6.74
N ASN A 36 -24.39 -1.01 -7.47
CA ASN A 36 -25.26 -0.58 -8.58
C ASN A 36 -24.60 -0.80 -9.95
N GLN A 37 -23.44 -1.45 -10.00
CA GLN A 37 -22.77 -1.76 -11.26
C GLN A 37 -23.56 -2.77 -12.07
N ARG A 38 -23.42 -2.70 -13.39
CA ARG A 38 -24.04 -3.55 -14.40
C ARG A 38 -23.00 -4.49 -15.02
N PRO A 39 -23.41 -5.51 -15.79
CA PRO A 39 -22.49 -6.45 -16.44
C PRO A 39 -21.45 -5.79 -17.37
N GLU A 40 -21.76 -4.62 -17.94
CA GLU A 40 -20.85 -3.84 -18.79
C GLU A 40 -19.81 -3.01 -18.02
N ASP A 41 -20.03 -2.73 -16.73
CA ASP A 41 -19.13 -1.97 -15.87
C ASP A 41 -17.91 -2.82 -15.45
N TYR A 42 -16.87 -2.17 -14.89
CA TYR A 42 -15.64 -2.85 -14.49
C TYR A 42 -15.43 -2.80 -12.97
N PHE A 43 -15.00 -3.92 -12.41
CA PHE A 43 -14.51 -3.98 -11.03
C PHE A 43 -13.06 -4.45 -11.00
N ILE A 44 -12.16 -3.54 -10.59
CA ILE A 44 -10.72 -3.75 -10.46
C ILE A 44 -10.41 -4.05 -9.00
N TYR A 45 -9.68 -5.14 -8.73
CA TYR A 45 -9.45 -5.59 -7.36
C TYR A 45 -8.13 -6.32 -7.16
N GLY A 46 -7.49 -6.10 -5.98
CA GLY A 46 -6.26 -6.79 -5.59
C GLY A 46 -6.57 -8.22 -5.12
N ILE A 47 -6.04 -9.23 -5.83
CA ILE A 47 -6.27 -10.64 -5.50
C ILE A 47 -5.44 -11.14 -4.32
N ASP A 48 -4.41 -10.39 -3.91
CA ASP A 48 -3.59 -10.72 -2.74
C ASP A 48 -4.30 -10.41 -1.41
N ASN A 49 -5.44 -9.73 -1.46
CA ASN A 49 -6.22 -9.42 -0.27
C ASN A 49 -7.33 -10.46 -0.07
N MET A 50 -7.12 -11.38 0.87
CA MET A 50 -8.05 -12.47 1.17
C MET A 50 -9.46 -12.00 1.54
N VAL A 51 -9.60 -10.81 2.16
CA VAL A 51 -10.91 -10.23 2.49
C VAL A 51 -11.68 -9.92 1.22
N ILE A 52 -11.02 -9.29 0.24
CA ILE A 52 -11.65 -8.98 -1.05
C ILE A 52 -12.06 -10.25 -1.77
N CYS A 53 -11.17 -11.25 -1.87
CA CYS A 53 -11.46 -12.51 -2.55
C CYS A 53 -12.63 -13.26 -1.91
N ARG A 54 -12.68 -13.32 -0.57
CA ARG A 54 -13.80 -13.92 0.16
C ARG A 54 -15.12 -13.21 -0.12
N GLU A 55 -15.13 -11.89 -0.09
CA GLU A 55 -16.35 -11.11 -0.32
C GLU A 55 -16.83 -11.20 -1.78
N ILE A 56 -15.92 -11.29 -2.74
CA ILE A 56 -16.26 -11.54 -4.14
C ILE A 56 -16.94 -12.92 -4.28
N ALA A 57 -16.38 -13.96 -3.67
CA ALA A 57 -16.96 -15.29 -3.68
C ALA A 57 -18.37 -15.35 -3.05
N LEU A 58 -18.58 -14.58 -1.97
CA LEU A 58 -19.88 -14.52 -1.29
C LEU A 58 -20.93 -13.69 -2.05
N ARG A 59 -20.51 -12.59 -2.69
CA ARG A 59 -21.41 -11.62 -3.34
C ARG A 59 -21.68 -11.95 -4.81
N THR A 60 -20.86 -12.78 -5.42
CA THR A 60 -20.95 -13.21 -6.82
C THR A 60 -21.27 -12.05 -7.79
N PRO A 61 -20.40 -11.03 -7.87
CA PRO A 61 -20.62 -9.86 -8.71
C PRO A 61 -20.70 -10.24 -10.20
N SER A 62 -21.52 -9.54 -10.98
CA SER A 62 -21.82 -9.87 -12.38
C SER A 62 -21.13 -8.96 -13.41
N MET A 63 -20.42 -7.90 -12.95
CA MET A 63 -19.69 -6.99 -13.83
C MET A 63 -18.38 -7.63 -14.33
N ARG A 64 -17.69 -6.96 -15.24
CA ARG A 64 -16.38 -7.37 -15.75
C ARG A 64 -15.32 -7.26 -14.66
N MET A 65 -14.71 -8.39 -14.32
CA MET A 65 -13.74 -8.51 -13.23
C MET A 65 -12.33 -8.34 -13.75
N LEU A 66 -11.56 -7.42 -13.17
CA LEU A 66 -10.16 -7.13 -13.52
C LEU A 66 -9.26 -7.28 -12.30
N PRO A 67 -8.70 -8.48 -12.07
CA PRO A 67 -7.78 -8.75 -10.97
C PRO A 67 -6.40 -8.13 -11.21
N PHE A 68 -5.70 -7.77 -10.12
CA PHE A 68 -4.29 -7.41 -10.20
C PHE A 68 -3.49 -7.97 -9.02
N THR A 69 -2.20 -8.23 -9.26
CA THR A 69 -1.23 -8.66 -8.26
C THR A 69 0.18 -8.28 -8.66
N ALA A 70 0.94 -7.71 -7.72
CA ALA A 70 2.36 -7.45 -7.87
C ALA A 70 3.25 -8.59 -7.31
N LYS A 71 2.66 -9.68 -6.82
CA LYS A 71 3.43 -10.84 -6.42
C LYS A 71 3.95 -11.55 -7.66
N THR A 72 5.27 -11.47 -7.83
CA THR A 72 5.96 -12.42 -8.68
C THR A 72 6.27 -13.63 -7.84
N ALA A 73 5.80 -14.75 -8.25
CA ALA A 73 6.51 -15.92 -7.86
C ALA A 73 7.21 -16.47 -9.10
N PRO A 74 8.55 -16.46 -9.14
CA PRO A 74 9.24 -17.55 -9.80
C PRO A 74 8.85 -18.81 -9.04
N GLY A 75 7.89 -19.59 -9.56
CA GLY A 75 7.35 -20.78 -8.89
C GLY A 75 6.09 -20.59 -8.05
N CYS A 76 5.39 -19.46 -8.08
CA CYS A 76 4.06 -19.35 -7.48
C CYS A 76 3.02 -20.03 -8.38
N THR A 77 2.81 -21.30 -8.10
CA THR A 77 1.70 -22.11 -8.64
C THR A 77 0.36 -21.77 -7.99
N ASP A 78 0.31 -20.79 -7.07
CA ASP A 78 -0.84 -20.46 -6.23
C ASP A 78 -1.63 -19.24 -6.66
N THR A 79 -1.47 -18.76 -7.89
CA THR A 79 -2.43 -17.81 -8.42
C THR A 79 -3.65 -18.57 -8.91
N HIS A 80 -4.64 -18.77 -8.03
CA HIS A 80 -6.00 -19.06 -8.48
C HIS A 80 -6.51 -17.87 -9.29
N ILE A 81 -6.15 -17.82 -10.57
CA ILE A 81 -6.81 -16.99 -11.55
C ILE A 81 -8.16 -17.65 -11.80
N PRO A 82 -9.28 -16.99 -11.48
CA PRO A 82 -10.58 -17.54 -11.86
C PRO A 82 -10.58 -17.74 -13.38
N ALA A 83 -10.69 -18.97 -13.84
CA ALA A 83 -10.86 -19.24 -15.26
C ALA A 83 -12.08 -18.47 -15.75
N GLU A 84 -11.87 -17.69 -16.83
CA GLU A 84 -12.87 -16.95 -17.62
C GLU A 84 -14.28 -16.88 -17.06
N GLY A 85 -14.88 -15.71 -16.95
CA GLY A 85 -16.31 -15.35 -17.01
C GLY A 85 -17.41 -16.41 -16.92
N ARG A 86 -17.07 -17.65 -16.75
CA ARG A 86 -17.98 -18.72 -16.35
C ARG A 86 -18.22 -18.53 -14.87
N GLY A 87 -19.42 -18.10 -14.56
CA GLY A 87 -19.92 -18.01 -13.21
C GLY A 87 -19.40 -19.19 -12.39
N TYR A 88 -18.87 -18.85 -11.22
CA TYR A 88 -18.53 -19.82 -10.19
C TYR A 88 -19.65 -20.84 -10.11
N GLU A 89 -19.43 -22.05 -10.62
CA GLU A 89 -20.35 -23.14 -10.37
C GLU A 89 -20.37 -23.37 -8.87
N ARG A 90 -21.56 -23.19 -8.29
CA ARG A 90 -21.82 -23.43 -6.87
C ARG A 90 -21.40 -24.85 -6.53
N ARG A 91 -20.27 -25.03 -5.87
CA ARG A 91 -20.10 -26.20 -5.02
C ARG A 91 -20.78 -25.92 -3.68
N THR A 92 -21.89 -26.63 -3.48
CA THR A 92 -22.77 -26.53 -2.30
C THR A 92 -22.31 -27.44 -1.18
N ASP A 93 -21.04 -27.60 -0.90
CA ASP A 93 -20.58 -28.44 0.18
C ASP A 93 -19.80 -27.58 1.20
N ASN A 94 -20.52 -27.30 2.24
CA ASN A 94 -20.08 -26.70 3.50
C ASN A 94 -19.08 -27.65 4.19
N ALA A 95 -17.79 -27.55 3.88
CA ALA A 95 -16.74 -28.16 4.67
C ALA A 95 -15.54 -27.20 4.74
N TYR A 96 -15.27 -26.73 5.95
CA TYR A 96 -13.98 -26.12 6.30
C TYR A 96 -12.88 -27.14 6.01
N ARG A 97 -12.14 -26.96 4.91
CA ARG A 97 -10.92 -27.72 4.64
C ARG A 97 -9.75 -26.97 5.26
N THR A 98 -8.87 -27.69 5.94
CA THR A 98 -7.62 -27.18 6.49
C THR A 98 -6.66 -26.78 5.36
N GLU A 99 -5.75 -25.82 5.61
CA GLU A 99 -4.78 -25.32 4.63
C GLU A 99 -3.97 -26.40 3.92
N GLU A 100 -3.70 -27.54 4.58
CA GLU A 100 -2.99 -28.67 3.99
C GLU A 100 -3.80 -29.44 2.92
N GLN A 101 -5.12 -29.44 2.99
CA GLN A 101 -5.99 -30.11 1.99
C GLN A 101 -6.19 -29.28 0.73
N ALA A 102 -6.06 -27.95 0.81
CA ALA A 102 -6.13 -27.07 -0.34
C ALA A 102 -4.85 -27.14 -1.21
N ALA A 103 -3.70 -27.41 -0.61
CA ALA A 103 -2.41 -27.49 -1.30
C ALA A 103 -2.27 -28.77 -2.18
N GLY A 104 -3.00 -29.85 -1.87
CA GLY A 104 -2.87 -31.13 -2.58
C GLY A 104 -3.62 -31.24 -3.90
N GLU A 105 -4.69 -30.45 -4.10
CA GLU A 105 -5.52 -30.50 -5.32
C GLU A 105 -5.19 -29.39 -6.36
N ALA A 106 -4.42 -28.39 -5.99
CA ALA A 106 -4.01 -27.30 -6.87
C ALA A 106 -2.92 -27.69 -7.90
N GLY A 107 -2.27 -28.83 -7.70
CA GLY A 107 -1.13 -29.28 -8.50
C GLY A 107 -1.48 -29.92 -9.86
N GLN A 108 -2.73 -29.99 -10.27
CA GLN A 108 -3.08 -30.82 -11.45
C GLN A 108 -3.92 -30.14 -12.54
N LEU A 109 -4.14 -28.82 -12.51
CA LEU A 109 -5.06 -28.15 -13.45
C LEU A 109 -4.54 -26.94 -14.22
N VAL A 110 -3.24 -26.70 -14.29
CA VAL A 110 -2.71 -25.51 -15.01
C VAL A 110 -1.48 -25.86 -15.87
N ASP A 111 -1.58 -26.84 -16.76
CA ASP A 111 -0.47 -27.11 -17.69
C ASP A 111 -0.57 -26.39 -19.05
N ASP A 112 -1.64 -25.59 -19.35
CA ASP A 112 -1.78 -25.03 -20.71
C ASP A 112 -2.48 -23.66 -20.82
N VAL A 113 -2.64 -22.91 -19.74
CA VAL A 113 -3.18 -21.56 -19.84
C VAL A 113 -2.05 -20.54 -19.65
N THR A 114 -1.53 -20.07 -20.76
CA THR A 114 -0.58 -18.96 -20.75
C THR A 114 -1.26 -17.72 -20.17
N VAL A 115 -0.69 -17.13 -19.10
CA VAL A 115 -1.11 -15.87 -18.45
C VAL A 115 -1.33 -14.72 -19.47
N HIS A 116 -1.01 -14.96 -20.74
CA HIS A 116 -1.02 -14.00 -21.82
C HIS A 116 -2.40 -13.52 -22.28
N ASP A 117 -3.48 -14.26 -21.96
CA ASP A 117 -4.80 -13.99 -22.57
C ASP A 117 -5.86 -13.47 -21.60
N TYR A 118 -5.55 -13.38 -20.29
CA TYR A 118 -6.54 -12.90 -19.31
C TYR A 118 -6.51 -11.37 -19.13
N PRO A 119 -7.68 -10.72 -19.06
CA PRO A 119 -7.76 -9.34 -18.60
C PRO A 119 -7.36 -9.24 -17.11
N GLY A 120 -6.54 -8.26 -16.79
CA GLY A 120 -5.98 -8.05 -15.45
C GLY A 120 -4.58 -7.48 -15.51
N ALA A 121 -3.92 -7.34 -14.36
CA ALA A 121 -2.52 -6.95 -14.27
C ALA A 121 -1.72 -8.00 -13.52
N PHE A 122 -0.70 -8.53 -14.16
CA PHE A 122 0.09 -9.65 -13.66
C PHE A 122 1.56 -9.45 -13.98
N TYR A 123 2.42 -9.74 -13.02
CA TYR A 123 3.85 -9.75 -13.23
C TYR A 123 4.24 -10.97 -14.07
N ILE A 124 5.12 -10.78 -15.05
CA ILE A 124 5.60 -11.86 -15.89
C ILE A 124 7.12 -12.07 -15.73
N PRO A 125 7.66 -13.28 -16.06
CA PRO A 125 9.06 -13.61 -15.84
C PRO A 125 10.07 -12.66 -16.48
N ALA A 126 9.66 -11.87 -17.48
CA ALA A 126 10.50 -10.85 -18.11
C ALA A 126 10.84 -9.64 -17.21
N GLY A 127 10.36 -9.60 -15.95
CA GLY A 127 10.61 -8.50 -15.04
C GLY A 127 9.71 -7.29 -15.25
N VAL A 128 8.62 -7.45 -16.01
CA VAL A 128 7.62 -6.43 -16.29
C VAL A 128 6.24 -6.92 -15.85
N PHE A 129 5.29 -6.04 -15.61
CA PHE A 129 3.91 -6.46 -15.46
C PHE A 129 3.10 -6.15 -16.72
N ARG A 130 2.32 -7.14 -17.12
CA ARG A 130 1.38 -7.05 -18.24
C ARG A 130 0.04 -6.58 -17.69
N VAL A 131 -0.48 -5.51 -18.25
CA VAL A 131 -1.79 -4.96 -17.90
C VAL A 131 -2.70 -5.06 -19.11
N SER A 132 -3.83 -5.74 -18.98
CA SER A 132 -4.77 -5.95 -20.09
C SER A 132 -6.21 -5.69 -19.68
N ALA A 133 -6.89 -4.83 -20.41
CA ALA A 133 -8.31 -4.56 -20.26
C ALA A 133 -8.90 -4.15 -21.60
N ASP A 134 -10.12 -4.63 -21.89
CA ASP A 134 -10.92 -4.27 -23.07
C ASP A 134 -10.15 -4.38 -24.40
N GLY A 135 -9.40 -5.48 -24.57
CA GLY A 135 -8.60 -5.73 -25.79
C GLY A 135 -7.34 -4.87 -25.93
N ARG A 136 -7.02 -4.05 -24.95
CA ARG A 136 -5.80 -3.22 -24.88
C ARG A 136 -4.80 -3.83 -23.92
N THR A 137 -3.52 -3.80 -24.27
CA THR A 137 -2.45 -4.33 -23.43
C THR A 137 -1.29 -3.37 -23.35
N ALA A 138 -0.83 -3.07 -22.12
CA ALA A 138 0.40 -2.33 -21.83
C ALA A 138 1.41 -3.25 -21.15
N MET A 139 2.71 -3.00 -21.39
CA MET A 139 3.82 -3.72 -20.77
C MET A 139 4.65 -2.73 -19.96
N ILE A 140 4.61 -2.84 -18.63
CA ILE A 140 5.18 -1.83 -17.74
C ILE A 140 6.37 -2.40 -16.99
N ASP A 141 7.52 -1.77 -17.16
CA ASP A 141 8.75 -2.07 -16.44
C ASP A 141 8.81 -1.22 -15.15
N PRO A 142 8.64 -1.83 -13.97
CA PRO A 142 8.64 -1.08 -12.70
C PRO A 142 9.99 -0.44 -12.39
N SER A 143 11.09 -0.92 -12.98
CA SER A 143 12.42 -0.30 -12.80
C SER A 143 12.49 1.12 -13.36
N ARG A 144 11.72 1.40 -14.41
CA ARG A 144 11.61 2.71 -15.06
C ARG A 144 10.69 3.69 -14.33
N MET A 145 9.83 3.20 -13.44
CA MET A 145 8.96 4.06 -12.65
C MET A 145 9.79 4.88 -11.65
N LYS A 146 9.47 6.16 -11.49
CA LYS A 146 10.14 7.04 -10.51
C LYS A 146 9.70 6.75 -9.07
N ILE A 147 8.44 6.37 -8.89
CA ILE A 147 7.91 5.92 -7.60
C ILE A 147 8.36 4.48 -7.33
N LYS A 148 8.83 4.21 -6.10
CA LYS A 148 9.38 2.92 -5.71
C LYS A 148 8.51 2.24 -4.64
N GLY A 149 8.77 0.98 -4.39
CA GLY A 149 8.07 0.17 -3.40
C GLY A 149 6.89 -0.61 -3.97
N ILE A 150 6.65 -1.79 -3.39
CA ILE A 150 5.63 -2.74 -3.85
C ILE A 150 4.23 -2.14 -3.88
N HIS A 151 3.88 -1.30 -2.90
CA HIS A 151 2.59 -0.63 -2.83
C HIS A 151 2.34 0.30 -4.04
N ASN A 152 3.41 0.91 -4.59
CA ASN A 152 3.29 1.74 -5.78
C ASN A 152 3.14 0.90 -7.05
N ILE A 153 3.66 -0.32 -7.06
CA ILE A 153 3.38 -1.28 -8.15
C ILE A 153 1.89 -1.62 -8.15
N TYR A 154 1.31 -2.00 -7.00
CA TYR A 154 -0.14 -2.24 -6.88
C TYR A 154 -0.99 -1.03 -7.31
N ASN A 155 -0.58 0.18 -6.92
CA ASN A 155 -1.28 1.40 -7.33
C ASN A 155 -1.18 1.62 -8.85
N ALA A 156 0.00 1.37 -9.45
CA ALA A 156 0.22 1.52 -10.89
C ALA A 156 -0.59 0.50 -11.69
N GLU A 157 -0.65 -0.75 -11.25
CA GLU A 157 -1.48 -1.81 -11.87
C GLU A 157 -2.96 -1.43 -11.87
N ALA A 158 -3.48 -1.02 -10.70
CA ALA A 158 -4.88 -0.61 -10.57
C ALA A 158 -5.20 0.61 -11.44
N ALA A 159 -4.30 1.61 -11.47
CA ALA A 159 -4.45 2.82 -12.29
C ALA A 159 -4.38 2.51 -13.79
N ALA A 160 -3.44 1.66 -14.20
CA ALA A 160 -3.30 1.22 -15.60
C ALA A 160 -4.53 0.45 -16.08
N LEU A 161 -5.05 -0.49 -15.28
CA LEU A 161 -6.29 -1.21 -15.59
C LEU A 161 -7.46 -0.24 -15.77
N ALA A 162 -7.63 0.71 -14.85
CA ALA A 162 -8.70 1.70 -14.93
C ALA A 162 -8.58 2.57 -16.19
N ALA A 163 -7.35 3.00 -16.53
CA ALA A 163 -7.10 3.80 -17.72
C ALA A 163 -7.38 3.02 -19.02
N LEU A 164 -6.91 1.76 -19.13
CA LEU A 164 -7.18 0.91 -20.29
C LEU A 164 -8.68 0.61 -20.43
N ALA A 165 -9.38 0.29 -19.32
CA ALA A 165 -10.82 0.07 -19.30
C ALA A 165 -11.59 1.34 -19.71
N ALA A 166 -11.07 2.53 -19.38
CA ALA A 166 -11.62 3.82 -19.81
C ALA A 166 -11.28 4.19 -21.27
N GLY A 167 -10.53 3.34 -21.99
CA GLY A 167 -10.22 3.55 -23.40
C GLY A 167 -8.91 4.29 -23.68
N VAL A 168 -8.09 4.58 -22.67
CA VAL A 168 -6.77 5.20 -22.85
C VAL A 168 -5.84 4.24 -23.61
N SER A 169 -5.01 4.76 -24.51
CA SER A 169 -4.06 3.94 -25.26
C SER A 169 -2.94 3.41 -24.38
N PRO A 170 -2.44 2.18 -24.63
CA PRO A 170 -1.34 1.59 -23.87
C PRO A 170 -0.10 2.49 -23.75
N SER A 171 0.31 3.13 -24.83
CA SER A 171 1.48 4.03 -24.83
C SER A 171 1.31 5.22 -23.89
N VAL A 172 0.12 5.82 -23.82
CA VAL A 172 -0.16 6.93 -22.89
C VAL A 172 -0.12 6.43 -21.44
N VAL A 173 -0.62 5.22 -21.17
CA VAL A 173 -0.53 4.60 -19.83
C VAL A 173 0.93 4.40 -19.42
N GLU A 174 1.75 3.81 -20.30
CA GLU A 174 3.17 3.57 -20.06
C GLU A 174 3.94 4.88 -19.82
N ASP A 175 3.81 5.86 -20.74
CA ASP A 175 4.49 7.16 -20.65
C ASP A 175 4.10 7.90 -19.36
N THR A 176 2.81 7.87 -18.99
CA THR A 176 2.31 8.53 -17.78
C THR A 176 2.89 7.89 -16.53
N LEU A 177 2.92 6.55 -16.42
CA LEU A 177 3.47 5.84 -15.28
C LEU A 177 4.97 6.08 -15.12
N TYR A 178 5.72 6.16 -16.22
CA TYR A 178 7.16 6.46 -16.19
C TYR A 178 7.46 7.93 -15.86
N ALA A 179 6.57 8.84 -16.25
CA ALA A 179 6.73 10.25 -15.95
C ALA A 179 6.31 10.61 -14.51
N PHE A 180 5.41 9.82 -13.90
CA PHE A 180 4.79 10.12 -12.62
C PHE A 180 5.82 10.10 -11.48
N THR A 181 5.92 11.22 -10.75
CA THR A 181 6.90 11.44 -9.67
C THR A 181 6.35 11.16 -8.27
N GLY A 182 5.10 10.75 -8.16
CA GLY A 182 4.44 10.51 -6.88
C GLY A 182 3.48 11.61 -6.48
N VAL A 183 2.85 11.43 -5.33
CA VAL A 183 1.92 12.38 -4.70
C VAL A 183 2.63 13.04 -3.54
N GLU A 184 2.47 14.35 -3.38
CA GLU A 184 2.99 15.12 -2.26
C GLU A 184 2.66 14.44 -0.91
N HIS A 185 3.60 14.44 0.00
CA HIS A 185 3.50 13.81 1.33
C HIS A 185 3.43 12.27 1.36
N ARG A 186 3.73 11.59 0.24
CA ARG A 186 3.79 10.12 0.18
C ARG A 186 5.15 9.67 -0.34
N MET A 187 6.02 9.22 0.58
CA MET A 187 7.42 8.85 0.28
C MET A 187 8.11 9.89 -0.61
N GLU A 188 7.76 11.16 -0.40
CA GLU A 188 8.23 12.29 -1.19
C GLU A 188 9.66 12.67 -0.76
N PRO A 189 10.66 12.69 -1.67
CA PRO A 189 11.97 13.24 -1.34
C PRO A 189 11.85 14.71 -0.95
N ALA A 190 12.20 15.05 0.29
CA ALA A 190 12.17 16.43 0.80
C ALA A 190 13.51 17.15 0.61
N GLY A 191 14.59 16.41 0.36
CA GLY A 191 15.92 16.96 0.09
C GLY A 191 17.04 16.12 0.65
N THR A 192 18.27 16.53 0.35
CA THR A 192 19.49 15.95 0.95
C THR A 192 20.30 17.08 1.58
N VAL A 193 20.66 16.93 2.84
CA VAL A 193 21.45 17.92 3.60
C VAL A 193 22.57 17.19 4.32
N GLY A 194 23.81 17.64 4.17
CA GLY A 194 24.97 17.02 4.81
C GLY A 194 25.17 15.53 4.49
N GLY A 195 24.66 15.06 3.33
CA GLY A 195 24.71 13.65 2.95
C GLY A 195 23.59 12.80 3.57
N VAL A 196 22.66 13.38 4.32
CA VAL A 196 21.46 12.75 4.89
C VAL A 196 20.28 13.00 3.95
N GLU A 197 19.55 11.93 3.59
CA GLU A 197 18.34 12.01 2.79
C GLU A 197 17.11 12.24 3.69
N TYR A 198 16.25 13.19 3.33
CA TYR A 198 15.01 13.48 4.05
C TYR A 198 13.81 13.05 3.20
N ILE A 199 12.94 12.22 3.79
CA ILE A 199 11.74 11.68 3.11
C ILE A 199 10.48 12.11 3.87
N ASN A 200 9.54 12.73 3.14
CA ASN A 200 8.26 13.16 3.63
C ASN A 200 7.17 12.14 3.30
N ASP A 201 6.77 11.36 4.29
CA ASP A 201 5.64 10.44 4.20
C ASP A 201 4.56 10.83 5.23
N SER A 202 4.32 12.12 5.36
CA SER A 202 3.34 12.66 6.32
C SER A 202 1.92 12.09 6.14
N LYS A 203 1.60 11.56 4.96
CA LYS A 203 0.32 10.90 4.66
C LYS A 203 0.18 9.52 5.30
N ALA A 204 1.23 8.93 5.84
CA ALA A 204 1.19 7.69 6.62
C ALA A 204 0.55 7.94 7.99
N THR A 205 -0.76 8.07 8.02
CA THR A 205 -1.57 8.37 9.21
C THR A 205 -2.10 7.14 9.93
N ASN A 206 -1.62 5.96 9.55
CA ASN A 206 -1.92 4.66 10.14
C ASN A 206 -0.69 3.73 10.09
N VAL A 207 -0.76 2.64 10.83
CA VAL A 207 0.31 1.65 10.98
C VAL A 207 0.65 0.97 9.66
N ASP A 208 -0.34 0.58 8.86
CA ASP A 208 -0.14 -0.10 7.58
C ASP A 208 0.69 0.76 6.61
N SER A 209 0.39 2.07 6.54
CA SER A 209 1.14 2.99 5.69
C SER A 209 2.60 3.12 6.15
N ALA A 210 2.84 3.23 7.46
CA ALA A 210 4.19 3.30 8.01
C ALA A 210 4.97 1.99 7.83
N TRP A 211 4.28 0.85 7.81
CA TRP A 211 4.89 -0.44 7.50
C TRP A 211 5.57 -0.43 6.13
N TYR A 212 4.84 -0.01 5.08
CA TYR A 212 5.40 0.07 3.73
C TYR A 212 6.54 1.08 3.62
N ALA A 213 6.46 2.18 4.36
CA ALA A 213 7.53 3.17 4.39
C ALA A 213 8.81 2.58 4.99
N LEU A 214 8.72 1.93 6.14
CA LEU A 214 9.85 1.29 6.80
C LEU A 214 10.42 0.10 5.99
N ASP A 215 9.55 -0.72 5.37
CA ASP A 215 9.97 -1.85 4.53
C ASP A 215 10.76 -1.41 3.29
N SER A 216 10.51 -0.19 2.81
CA SER A 216 11.22 0.39 1.67
C SER A 216 12.59 0.99 2.02
N MET A 217 12.95 1.07 3.30
CA MET A 217 14.22 1.65 3.73
C MET A 217 15.39 0.70 3.45
N THR A 218 16.45 1.26 2.87
CA THR A 218 17.68 0.53 2.53
C THR A 218 18.91 1.06 3.25
N ARG A 219 18.75 2.15 4.03
CA ARG A 219 19.81 2.82 4.79
C ARG A 219 19.42 2.90 6.26
N PRO A 220 20.38 3.08 7.19
CA PRO A 220 20.03 3.38 8.58
C PRO A 220 19.10 4.60 8.64
N THR A 221 18.02 4.48 9.40
CA THR A 221 16.91 5.44 9.37
C THR A 221 16.70 6.08 10.75
N VAL A 222 16.62 7.41 10.77
CA VAL A 222 16.05 8.18 11.87
C VAL A 222 14.57 8.37 11.56
N TRP A 223 13.71 7.68 12.30
CA TRP A 223 12.27 7.62 12.03
C TRP A 223 11.50 8.58 12.93
N ILE A 224 10.78 9.53 12.33
CA ILE A 224 9.84 10.41 13.03
C ILE A 224 8.46 9.76 13.00
N ALA A 225 7.95 9.39 14.19
CA ALA A 225 6.62 8.81 14.38
C ALA A 225 5.86 9.53 15.49
N GLY A 226 4.53 9.44 15.45
CA GLY A 226 3.67 10.02 16.48
C GLY A 226 2.57 10.92 15.95
N GLY A 227 1.77 11.40 16.89
CA GLY A 227 0.54 12.12 16.63
C GLY A 227 -0.64 11.54 17.43
N THR A 228 -1.87 11.80 17.00
CA THR A 228 -3.06 11.25 17.62
C THR A 228 -3.17 9.75 17.40
N ASP A 229 -2.91 8.95 18.43
CA ASP A 229 -3.10 7.50 18.45
C ASP A 229 -4.60 7.15 18.52
N LYS A 230 -5.05 6.24 17.65
CA LYS A 230 -6.45 5.78 17.59
C LYS A 230 -6.61 4.34 18.07
N GLY A 231 -5.77 3.89 18.97
CA GLY A 231 -5.72 2.50 19.42
C GLY A 231 -4.84 1.62 18.51
N ASN A 232 -3.82 2.21 17.93
CA ASN A 232 -2.90 1.52 17.01
C ASN A 232 -2.23 0.32 17.69
N ASP A 233 -2.07 -0.77 16.94
CA ASP A 233 -1.20 -1.89 17.27
C ASP A 233 0.10 -1.74 16.46
N TYR A 234 1.22 -1.54 17.14
CA TYR A 234 2.53 -1.32 16.51
C TYR A 234 3.35 -2.60 16.34
N ASP A 235 2.85 -3.77 16.75
CA ASP A 235 3.63 -5.02 16.76
C ASP A 235 4.16 -5.37 15.38
N VAL A 236 3.39 -5.12 14.32
CA VAL A 236 3.78 -5.38 12.93
C VAL A 236 4.95 -4.50 12.45
N LEU A 237 5.21 -3.35 13.09
CA LEU A 237 6.32 -2.44 12.75
C LEU A 237 7.63 -2.84 13.45
N LYS A 238 7.56 -3.55 14.57
CA LYS A 238 8.74 -3.87 15.40
C LYS A 238 9.86 -4.57 14.65
N PRO A 239 9.61 -5.61 13.81
CA PRO A 239 10.69 -6.26 13.06
C PRO A 239 11.39 -5.36 12.05
N LEU A 240 10.63 -4.41 11.45
CA LEU A 240 11.19 -3.44 10.51
C LEU A 240 11.95 -2.33 11.23
N ALA A 241 11.44 -1.87 12.38
CA ALA A 241 12.11 -0.91 13.22
C ALA A 241 13.45 -1.46 13.75
N GLU A 242 13.48 -2.69 14.23
CA GLU A 242 14.72 -3.35 14.66
C GLU A 242 15.76 -3.45 13.54
N ARG A 243 15.31 -3.67 12.31
CA ARG A 243 16.18 -3.84 11.14
C ARG A 243 16.72 -2.52 10.58
N HIS A 244 15.90 -1.48 10.53
CA HIS A 244 16.18 -0.28 9.74
C HIS A 244 16.35 0.98 10.59
N VAL A 245 15.77 1.04 11.81
CA VAL A 245 15.71 2.28 12.60
C VAL A 245 16.86 2.36 13.59
N LYS A 246 17.78 3.31 13.38
CA LYS A 246 18.86 3.62 14.34
C LYS A 246 18.37 4.52 15.48
N ALA A 247 17.37 5.36 15.22
CA ALA A 247 16.76 6.23 16.22
C ALA A 247 15.28 6.47 15.89
N LEU A 248 14.41 6.40 16.90
CA LEU A 248 13.01 6.78 16.84
C LEU A 248 12.83 8.15 17.49
N VAL A 249 12.28 9.10 16.74
CA VAL A 249 11.91 10.43 17.22
C VAL A 249 10.38 10.46 17.36
N CYS A 250 9.92 10.30 18.59
CA CYS A 250 8.48 10.40 18.89
C CYS A 250 8.06 11.87 18.86
N MET A 251 7.10 12.23 18.01
CA MET A 251 6.63 13.61 17.84
C MET A 251 5.10 13.68 18.02
N GLY A 252 4.67 14.14 19.17
CA GLY A 252 3.25 14.26 19.52
C GLY A 252 3.03 14.88 20.89
N VAL A 253 1.77 15.15 21.22
CA VAL A 253 1.38 15.63 22.56
C VAL A 253 1.55 14.53 23.59
N ASP A 254 1.24 13.28 23.24
CA ASP A 254 1.43 12.08 24.07
C ASP A 254 2.14 11.00 23.28
N ASN A 255 3.37 10.71 23.66
CA ASN A 255 4.24 9.71 23.03
C ASN A 255 4.40 8.44 23.88
N ALA A 256 3.76 8.35 25.05
CA ALA A 256 4.01 7.29 26.03
C ALA A 256 3.83 5.89 25.47
N LYS A 257 2.85 5.69 24.59
CA LYS A 257 2.58 4.39 23.96
C LYS A 257 3.69 4.01 22.96
N LEU A 258 4.11 4.91 22.08
CA LEU A 258 5.21 4.67 21.13
C LEU A 258 6.50 4.35 21.88
N ILE A 259 6.86 5.16 22.87
CA ILE A 259 8.07 4.96 23.69
C ILE A 259 8.03 3.57 24.32
N ARG A 260 6.93 3.21 24.98
CA ARG A 260 6.77 1.89 25.61
C ARG A 260 6.89 0.75 24.61
N ASP A 261 6.21 0.85 23.46
CA ASP A 261 6.09 -0.25 22.50
C ASP A 261 7.39 -0.49 21.71
N PHE A 262 8.26 0.53 21.59
CA PHE A 262 9.55 0.43 20.90
C PHE A 262 10.77 0.40 21.84
N THR A 263 10.58 0.54 23.15
CA THR A 263 11.65 0.37 24.12
C THR A 263 12.24 -1.06 24.04
N GLY A 264 13.57 -1.15 23.87
CA GLY A 264 14.28 -2.42 23.69
C GLY A 264 14.24 -2.97 22.26
N ILE A 265 13.54 -2.33 21.32
CA ILE A 265 13.50 -2.65 19.88
C ILE A 265 14.42 -1.71 19.11
N VAL A 266 14.31 -0.39 19.35
CA VAL A 266 15.13 0.63 18.70
C VAL A 266 16.24 1.07 19.65
N PRO A 267 17.48 1.25 19.17
CA PRO A 267 18.63 1.60 20.02
C PRO A 267 18.45 2.91 20.81
N VAL A 268 17.85 3.92 20.17
CA VAL A 268 17.68 5.25 20.77
C VAL A 268 16.26 5.75 20.50
N ILE A 269 15.60 6.29 21.51
CA ILE A 269 14.28 6.90 21.43
C ILE A 269 14.34 8.32 22.01
N TYR A 270 13.84 9.27 21.25
CA TYR A 270 13.70 10.66 21.66
C TYR A 270 12.22 11.00 21.83
N ASP A 271 11.90 11.72 22.88
CA ASP A 271 10.57 12.25 23.17
C ASP A 271 10.51 13.73 22.82
N THR A 272 9.73 14.11 21.82
CA THR A 272 9.63 15.49 21.33
C THR A 272 8.19 15.92 21.17
N HIS A 273 7.91 17.22 21.38
CA HIS A 273 6.56 17.78 21.39
C HIS A 273 6.34 18.88 20.36
N SER A 274 7.29 19.06 19.45
CA SER A 274 7.20 19.99 18.33
C SER A 274 8.00 19.52 17.14
N LEU A 275 7.67 20.03 15.95
CA LEU A 275 8.46 19.73 14.74
C LEU A 275 9.87 20.30 14.83
N ASP A 276 10.05 21.49 15.36
CA ASP A 276 11.38 22.12 15.46
C ASP A 276 12.30 21.32 16.40
N GLU A 277 11.76 20.82 17.52
CA GLU A 277 12.49 19.92 18.40
C GLU A 277 12.83 18.59 17.73
N ALA A 278 11.87 17.97 17.04
CA ALA A 278 12.08 16.73 16.32
C ALA A 278 13.16 16.89 15.22
N MET A 279 13.12 17.98 14.46
CA MET A 279 14.12 18.24 13.41
C MET A 279 15.51 18.49 13.97
N ARG A 280 15.63 19.21 15.09
CA ARG A 280 16.91 19.39 15.79
C ARG A 280 17.51 18.04 16.19
N VAL A 281 16.70 17.19 16.83
CA VAL A 281 17.12 15.85 17.26
C VAL A 281 17.50 14.98 16.06
N CYS A 282 16.73 15.04 14.97
CA CYS A 282 17.06 14.30 13.75
C CYS A 282 18.42 14.71 13.17
N THR A 283 18.73 16.01 13.19
CA THR A 283 20.01 16.53 12.70
C THR A 283 21.19 16.07 13.57
N GLU A 284 20.98 15.94 14.89
CA GLU A 284 22.00 15.45 15.84
C GLU A 284 22.20 13.93 15.73
N ALA A 285 21.15 13.17 15.41
CA ALA A 285 21.17 11.71 15.38
C ALA A 285 21.58 11.12 14.02
N ALA A 286 21.37 11.85 12.92
CA ALA A 286 21.66 11.39 11.59
C ALA A 286 23.11 11.67 11.17
N GLU A 287 23.68 10.74 10.40
CA GLU A 287 25.03 10.82 9.83
C GLU A 287 24.97 10.77 8.29
N PRO A 288 25.99 11.24 7.57
CA PRO A 288 26.03 11.11 6.11
C PRO A 288 25.81 9.66 5.67
N GLY A 289 24.85 9.44 4.77
CA GLY A 289 24.43 8.13 4.32
C GLY A 289 23.13 7.62 4.96
N ASP A 290 22.65 8.28 6.02
CA ASP A 290 21.38 7.95 6.67
C ASP A 290 20.17 8.53 5.93
N THR A 291 18.99 8.07 6.35
CA THR A 291 17.69 8.64 5.96
C THR A 291 16.96 9.18 7.19
N VAL A 292 16.44 10.41 7.12
CA VAL A 292 15.43 10.92 8.04
C VAL A 292 14.05 10.73 7.39
N LEU A 293 13.23 9.88 7.99
CA LEU A 293 11.91 9.49 7.49
C LEU A 293 10.81 10.07 8.38
N LEU A 294 10.01 10.99 7.86
CA LEU A 294 8.73 11.37 8.47
C LEU A 294 7.64 10.41 7.99
N SER A 295 7.35 9.36 8.76
CA SER A 295 6.25 8.40 8.51
C SER A 295 5.51 8.10 9.82
N PRO A 296 4.56 8.97 10.18
CA PRO A 296 4.10 9.12 11.56
C PRO A 296 3.32 7.95 12.16
N ALA A 297 2.76 7.05 11.38
CA ALA A 297 1.85 5.98 11.79
C ALA A 297 0.56 6.47 12.51
N CYS A 298 0.45 7.76 12.78
CA CYS A 298 -0.63 8.42 13.54
C CYS A 298 -1.23 9.59 12.78
N ALA A 299 -2.47 9.93 13.11
CA ALA A 299 -3.10 11.15 12.62
C ALA A 299 -2.38 12.39 13.19
N SER A 300 -2.49 13.52 12.49
CA SER A 300 -1.70 14.75 12.78
C SER A 300 -2.42 15.77 13.66
N PHE A 301 -3.64 15.47 14.11
CA PHE A 301 -4.56 16.47 14.69
C PHE A 301 -4.20 16.99 16.09
N ASP A 302 -3.15 16.46 16.70
CA ASP A 302 -2.64 16.92 17.99
C ASP A 302 -1.74 18.16 17.87
N LEU A 303 -0.81 18.17 16.90
CA LEU A 303 0.13 19.26 16.69
C LEU A 303 -0.14 20.07 15.39
N PHE A 304 -0.91 19.55 14.46
CA PHE A 304 -1.13 20.13 13.14
C PHE A 304 -2.61 20.07 12.75
N ARG A 305 -3.06 20.94 11.88
CA ARG A 305 -4.44 20.95 11.37
C ARG A 305 -4.76 19.72 10.52
N ASN A 306 -3.77 19.21 9.78
CA ASN A 306 -3.88 18.05 8.91
C ASN A 306 -2.50 17.53 8.53
N TYR A 307 -2.43 16.38 7.84
CA TYR A 307 -1.17 15.79 7.42
C TYR A 307 -0.45 16.63 6.33
N GLU A 308 -1.18 17.37 5.53
CA GLU A 308 -0.62 18.27 4.51
C GLU A 308 0.18 19.41 5.17
N GLU A 309 -0.34 20.00 6.23
CA GLU A 309 0.38 21.02 6.99
C GLU A 309 1.64 20.45 7.63
N ARG A 310 1.55 19.29 8.30
CA ARG A 310 2.71 18.59 8.88
C ARG A 310 3.79 18.35 7.82
N GLY A 311 3.41 17.84 6.65
CA GLY A 311 4.35 17.57 5.57
C GLY A 311 4.96 18.82 4.94
N ARG A 312 4.18 19.89 4.75
CA ARG A 312 4.73 21.18 4.27
C ARG A 312 5.70 21.80 5.24
N LEU A 313 5.39 21.78 6.54
CA LEU A 313 6.28 22.31 7.58
C LEU A 313 7.56 21.49 7.69
N PHE A 314 7.49 20.16 7.55
CA PHE A 314 8.66 19.30 7.49
C PHE A 314 9.56 19.66 6.30
N LYS A 315 9.00 19.79 5.08
CA LYS A 315 9.79 20.22 3.91
C LYS A 315 10.43 21.59 4.12
N ALA A 316 9.67 22.55 4.66
CA ALA A 316 10.21 23.88 4.97
C ALA A 316 11.33 23.81 6.02
N ALA A 317 11.26 22.92 7.00
CA ALA A 317 12.32 22.69 7.96
C ALA A 317 13.58 22.10 7.29
N VAL A 318 13.43 21.15 6.37
CA VAL A 318 14.54 20.58 5.59
C VAL A 318 15.21 21.66 4.71
N GLU A 319 14.43 22.55 4.09
CA GLU A 319 15.02 23.66 3.31
C GLU A 319 15.86 24.60 4.17
N ARG A 320 15.39 24.93 5.39
CA ARG A 320 16.18 25.74 6.33
C ARG A 320 17.52 25.11 6.75
N LEU A 321 17.63 23.77 6.72
CA LEU A 321 18.89 23.08 7.03
C LEU A 321 19.94 23.20 5.91
N LYS A 322 19.57 23.69 4.72
CA LYS A 322 20.48 23.92 3.59
C LYS A 322 21.18 25.29 3.66
N GLU A 323 20.62 26.21 4.47
CA GLU A 323 21.15 27.56 4.72
C GLU A 323 22.25 27.56 5.78
#